data_39db0764e42fd76ed07a82257897f718
#
_entry.id   39db0764e42fd76ed07a82257897f718
#
_cell.length_a   1.000
_cell.length_b   1.000
_cell.length_c   1.000
_cell.angle_alpha   90.00
_cell.angle_beta   90.00
_cell.angle_gamma   90.00
#
_symmetry.space_group_name_H-M   'P 1'
#
loop_
_entity.id
_entity.type
_entity.pdbx_description
1 polymer ?
#
loop_
_entity_poly.entity_id
_entity_poly.type
_entity_poly.pdbx_seq_one_letter_code
_entity_poly.pdbx_strand_id
1 'polypeptide(L)'
;RDRSVSRGLGDVYKRQYPDILELLAALKAEGFQTAVFSNKADAFCGKIIEHYFGPDSFSLVRGSRPGVPTKPDPAGVYSLMADLGADPQSTLFVGDSDVDILTGHNAGLPALGVLWGFRGEAELTAAGADALAAKPEDILTYLHQH
;
A
#
# COMPACT_ATOMS: atom_id res chain seq x y z
N ARG A 1 -8.07 2.64 11.46
CA ARG A 1 -7.44 1.57 10.70
C ARG A 1 -6.82 2.14 9.45
N ASP A 2 -5.55 1.89 9.28
CA ASP A 2 -4.79 2.51 8.22
C ASP A 2 -4.27 1.48 7.26
N ARG A 3 -4.29 1.83 6.00
CA ARG A 3 -3.79 0.98 4.93
C ARG A 3 -2.81 1.78 4.10
N SER A 4 -1.77 1.11 3.70
CA SER A 4 -0.77 1.68 2.83
C SER A 4 -0.69 0.85 1.55
N VAL A 5 -0.70 1.53 0.42
CA VAL A 5 -0.53 0.90 -0.89
C VAL A 5 0.85 1.29 -1.40
N SER A 6 1.69 0.30 -1.69
CA SER A 6 3.05 0.56 -2.12
C SER A 6 3.12 1.06 -3.55
N ARG A 7 4.32 1.51 -3.95
CA ARG A 7 4.56 1.93 -5.31
C ARG A 7 4.34 0.75 -6.28
N GLY A 8 4.24 1.02 -7.54
CA GLY A 8 3.98 0.00 -8.56
C GLY A 8 2.51 -0.22 -8.78
N LEU A 9 1.70 -0.11 -7.74
CA LEU A 9 0.26 -0.24 -7.88
C LEU A 9 -0.32 0.83 -8.78
N GLY A 10 0.19 2.07 -8.71
CA GLY A 10 -0.24 3.13 -9.59
C GLY A 10 0.00 2.80 -11.06
N ASP A 11 1.17 2.21 -11.38
CA ASP A 11 1.49 1.80 -12.74
C ASP A 11 0.64 0.63 -13.20
N VAL A 12 0.37 -0.33 -12.32
CA VAL A 12 -0.50 -1.46 -12.62
C VAL A 12 -1.92 -0.98 -12.89
N TYR A 13 -2.41 -0.02 -12.12
CA TYR A 13 -3.77 0.49 -12.22
C TYR A 13 -4.00 1.41 -13.41
N LYS A 14 -2.95 1.77 -14.15
CA LYS A 14 -3.11 2.46 -15.43
C LYS A 14 -4.05 1.75 -16.37
N ARG A 15 -4.16 0.45 -16.23
CA ARG A 15 -5.00 -0.38 -17.11
C ARG A 15 -6.44 -0.43 -16.65
N GLN A 16 -6.79 0.36 -15.66
CA GLN A 16 -8.13 0.45 -15.10
C GLN A 16 -8.59 -0.86 -14.46
N TYR A 17 -8.43 -0.93 -13.18
CA TYR A 17 -9.04 -1.98 -12.38
C TYR A 17 -10.22 -1.35 -11.63
N PRO A 18 -11.45 -1.42 -12.18
CA PRO A 18 -12.62 -0.86 -11.50
C PRO A 18 -12.78 -1.39 -10.08
N ASP A 19 -12.36 -2.64 -9.87
CA ASP A 19 -12.41 -3.30 -8.58
C ASP A 19 -11.60 -2.56 -7.51
N ILE A 20 -10.55 -1.82 -7.91
CA ILE A 20 -9.75 -1.04 -6.96
C ILE A 20 -10.55 0.16 -6.46
N LEU A 21 -11.25 0.84 -7.35
CA LEU A 21 -12.09 1.97 -6.93
C LEU A 21 -13.21 1.50 -6.01
N GLU A 22 -13.79 0.34 -6.28
CA GLU A 22 -14.78 -0.28 -5.41
C GLU A 22 -14.19 -0.64 -4.06
N LEU A 23 -12.97 -1.20 -4.04
CA LEU A 23 -12.28 -1.51 -2.80
C LEU A 23 -12.03 -0.26 -1.97
N LEU A 24 -11.53 0.81 -2.58
CA LEU A 24 -11.25 2.06 -1.89
C LEU A 24 -12.54 2.66 -1.30
N ALA A 25 -13.62 2.61 -2.04
CA ALA A 25 -14.92 3.08 -1.55
C ALA A 25 -15.42 2.26 -0.36
N ALA A 26 -15.26 0.93 -0.43
CA ALA A 26 -15.65 0.04 0.66
C ALA A 26 -14.81 0.28 1.92
N LEU A 27 -13.50 0.45 1.76
CA LEU A 27 -12.60 0.73 2.87
C LEU A 27 -12.97 2.05 3.55
N LYS A 28 -13.23 3.07 2.77
CA LYS A 28 -13.64 4.38 3.29
C LYS A 28 -14.96 4.28 4.04
N ALA A 29 -15.93 3.55 3.48
CA ALA A 29 -17.24 3.36 4.11
C ALA A 29 -17.13 2.64 5.46
N GLU A 30 -16.14 1.77 5.62
CA GLU A 30 -15.90 1.05 6.86
C GLU A 30 -14.97 1.81 7.83
N GLY A 31 -14.58 3.03 7.49
CA GLY A 31 -13.76 3.86 8.36
C GLY A 31 -12.27 3.61 8.27
N PHE A 32 -11.80 2.88 7.26
CA PHE A 32 -10.37 2.72 7.04
C PHE A 32 -9.77 3.97 6.41
N GLN A 33 -8.58 4.34 6.87
CA GLN A 33 -7.76 5.30 6.14
C GLN A 33 -6.91 4.52 5.14
N THR A 34 -6.66 5.13 3.99
CA THR A 34 -5.79 4.56 2.97
C THR A 34 -4.71 5.56 2.59
N ALA A 35 -3.51 5.06 2.35
CA ALA A 35 -2.38 5.90 1.96
C ALA A 35 -1.52 5.18 0.95
N VAL A 36 -0.79 5.95 0.16
CA VAL A 36 0.17 5.43 -0.81
C VAL A 36 1.58 5.77 -0.33
N PHE A 37 2.47 4.77 -0.38
CA PHE A 37 3.87 4.94 -0.06
C PHE A 37 4.73 4.37 -1.19
N SER A 38 5.59 5.20 -1.79
CA SER A 38 6.32 4.86 -3.01
C SER A 38 7.77 5.34 -2.94
N ASN A 39 8.66 4.65 -3.67
CA ASN A 39 10.03 5.13 -3.86
C ASN A 39 10.16 6.17 -4.99
N LYS A 40 9.10 6.43 -5.74
CA LYS A 40 9.08 7.52 -6.72
C LYS A 40 9.09 8.87 -6.01
N ALA A 41 9.59 9.90 -6.68
CA ALA A 41 9.61 11.24 -6.10
C ALA A 41 8.22 11.68 -5.65
N ASP A 42 8.16 12.35 -4.51
CA ASP A 42 6.91 12.71 -3.84
C ASP A 42 5.96 13.50 -4.77
N ALA A 43 6.46 14.53 -5.45
CA ALA A 43 5.65 15.33 -6.35
C ALA A 43 5.10 14.53 -7.53
N PHE A 44 5.90 13.62 -8.07
CA PHE A 44 5.50 12.78 -9.20
C PHE A 44 4.46 11.76 -8.79
N CYS A 45 4.62 11.18 -7.61
CA CYS A 45 3.69 10.20 -7.05
C CYS A 45 2.30 10.81 -6.87
N GLY A 46 2.23 12.02 -6.31
CA GLY A 46 0.96 12.71 -6.12
C GLY A 46 0.19 12.94 -7.42
N LYS A 47 0.90 13.33 -8.48
CA LYS A 47 0.28 13.58 -9.79
C LYS A 47 -0.28 12.30 -10.40
N ILE A 48 0.46 11.19 -10.31
CA ILE A 48 0.01 9.91 -10.85
C ILE A 48 -1.26 9.44 -10.14
N ILE A 49 -1.24 9.48 -8.81
CA ILE A 49 -2.39 9.01 -8.03
C ILE A 49 -3.62 9.88 -8.28
N GLU A 50 -3.45 11.19 -8.32
CA GLU A 50 -4.57 12.08 -8.61
C GLU A 50 -5.16 11.82 -10.00
N HIS A 51 -4.29 11.58 -10.99
CA HIS A 51 -4.74 11.32 -12.37
C HIS A 51 -5.57 10.05 -12.47
N TYR A 52 -5.16 8.96 -11.82
CA TYR A 52 -5.82 7.67 -11.96
C TYR A 52 -6.90 7.39 -10.92
N PHE A 53 -6.84 8.02 -9.76
CA PHE A 53 -7.75 7.73 -8.64
C PHE A 53 -8.53 8.94 -8.15
N GLY A 54 -8.20 10.13 -8.65
CA GLY A 54 -8.82 11.35 -8.17
C GLY A 54 -8.15 11.92 -6.91
N PRO A 55 -8.47 13.17 -6.55
CA PRO A 55 -7.75 13.88 -5.49
C PRO A 55 -8.02 13.36 -4.07
N ASP A 56 -9.16 12.70 -3.85
CA ASP A 56 -9.61 12.34 -2.51
C ASP A 56 -9.65 10.84 -2.25
N SER A 57 -9.01 10.04 -3.12
CA SER A 57 -9.04 8.58 -2.99
C SER A 57 -8.21 8.06 -1.82
N PHE A 58 -7.18 8.79 -1.42
CA PHE A 58 -6.28 8.40 -0.33
C PHE A 58 -6.12 9.54 0.66
N SER A 59 -5.97 9.20 1.94
CA SER A 59 -5.72 10.18 2.99
C SER A 59 -4.39 10.89 2.82
N LEU A 60 -3.36 10.15 2.43
CA LEU A 60 -2.03 10.68 2.13
C LEU A 60 -1.41 9.92 0.97
N VAL A 61 -0.65 10.63 0.15
CA VAL A 61 0.18 10.04 -0.90
C VAL A 61 1.59 10.53 -0.65
N ARG A 62 2.52 9.61 -0.42
CA ARG A 62 3.88 9.95 -0.10
C ARG A 62 4.86 9.19 -0.95
N GLY A 63 5.74 9.91 -1.61
CA GLY A 63 6.85 9.36 -2.36
C GLY A 63 8.18 9.56 -1.66
N SER A 64 9.26 9.43 -2.42
CA SER A 64 10.61 9.64 -1.93
C SER A 64 10.85 11.12 -1.64
N ARG A 65 11.49 11.41 -0.51
CA ARG A 65 11.86 12.76 -0.08
C ARG A 65 13.33 12.80 0.29
N PRO A 66 14.01 13.92 0.04
CA PRO A 66 15.40 14.09 0.48
C PRO A 66 15.53 13.85 2.00
N GLY A 67 16.57 13.12 2.38
CA GLY A 67 16.87 12.87 3.77
C GLY A 67 16.07 11.74 4.41
N VAL A 68 15.13 11.14 3.69
CA VAL A 68 14.37 9.98 4.17
C VAL A 68 14.81 8.74 3.39
N PRO A 69 15.31 7.70 4.05
CA PRO A 69 15.70 6.47 3.36
C PRO A 69 14.53 5.83 2.62
N THR A 70 14.82 5.25 1.46
CA THR A 70 13.81 4.56 0.65
C THR A 70 13.57 3.14 1.15
N LYS A 71 12.46 2.52 0.68
CA LYS A 71 12.20 1.11 0.96
C LYS A 71 13.41 0.25 0.61
N PRO A 72 13.76 -0.77 1.36
CA PRO A 72 12.99 -1.38 2.45
C PRO A 72 13.22 -0.78 3.85
N ASP A 73 13.89 0.38 3.96
CA ASP A 73 14.04 1.04 5.25
C ASP A 73 12.65 1.48 5.75
N PRO A 74 12.33 1.25 7.03
CA PRO A 74 11.00 1.57 7.56
C PRO A 74 10.79 3.04 7.92
N ALA A 75 11.82 3.88 7.83
CA ALA A 75 11.73 5.27 8.29
C ALA A 75 10.59 6.05 7.63
N GLY A 76 10.41 5.88 6.31
CA GLY A 76 9.33 6.54 5.59
C GLY A 76 7.95 6.06 6.04
N VAL A 77 7.83 4.78 6.36
CA VAL A 77 6.56 4.22 6.84
C VAL A 77 6.22 4.78 8.22
N TYR A 78 7.20 4.86 9.11
CA TYR A 78 6.99 5.45 10.43
C TYR A 78 6.54 6.90 10.33
N SER A 79 7.16 7.67 9.45
CA SER A 79 6.80 9.07 9.22
C SER A 79 5.36 9.19 8.70
N LEU A 80 5.01 8.35 7.73
CA LEU A 80 3.67 8.34 7.17
C LEU A 80 2.62 7.96 8.23
N MET A 81 2.91 6.93 9.01
CA MET A 81 2.01 6.49 10.08
C MET A 81 1.81 7.58 11.13
N ALA A 82 2.87 8.30 11.49
CA ALA A 82 2.78 9.40 12.44
C ALA A 82 1.85 10.50 11.92
N ASP A 83 1.98 10.84 10.64
CA ASP A 83 1.15 11.87 10.02
C ASP A 83 -0.33 11.44 9.90
N LEU A 84 -0.58 10.14 9.79
CA LEU A 84 -1.94 9.60 9.76
C LEU A 84 -2.52 9.36 11.15
N GLY A 85 -1.71 9.39 12.18
CA GLY A 85 -2.13 8.95 13.51
C GLY A 85 -2.37 7.45 13.58
N ALA A 86 -1.64 6.66 12.77
CA ALA A 86 -1.88 5.23 12.62
C ALA A 86 -1.21 4.42 13.72
N ASP A 87 -1.90 3.35 14.14
CA ASP A 87 -1.40 2.41 15.13
C ASP A 87 -0.85 1.17 14.40
N PRO A 88 0.38 0.70 14.70
CA PRO A 88 0.92 -0.51 14.08
C PRO A 88 0.02 -1.73 14.20
N GLN A 89 -0.73 -1.84 15.29
CA GLN A 89 -1.60 -2.98 15.52
C GLN A 89 -2.85 -2.98 14.63
N SER A 90 -3.16 -1.86 13.99
CA SER A 90 -4.32 -1.72 13.12
C SER A 90 -3.93 -1.26 11.70
N THR A 91 -2.68 -1.47 11.32
CA THR A 91 -2.17 -1.05 10.01
C THR A 91 -1.71 -2.26 9.21
N LEU A 92 -2.11 -2.32 7.95
CA LEU A 92 -1.67 -3.34 7.01
C LEU A 92 -0.86 -2.69 5.90
N PHE A 93 0.31 -3.25 5.63
CA PHE A 93 1.12 -2.83 4.48
C PHE A 93 0.80 -3.73 3.30
N VAL A 94 0.52 -3.15 2.15
CA VAL A 94 0.13 -3.88 0.94
C VAL A 94 1.10 -3.56 -0.18
N GLY A 95 1.60 -4.57 -0.87
CA GLY A 95 2.53 -4.35 -1.96
C GLY A 95 2.62 -5.50 -2.93
N ASP A 96 3.39 -5.30 -4.01
CA ASP A 96 3.50 -6.25 -5.11
C ASP A 96 4.90 -6.81 -5.30
N SER A 97 5.83 -6.50 -4.41
CA SER A 97 7.22 -6.94 -4.53
C SER A 97 7.79 -7.41 -3.19
N ASP A 98 8.93 -8.12 -3.27
CA ASP A 98 9.69 -8.54 -2.09
C ASP A 98 10.12 -7.34 -1.24
N VAL A 99 10.49 -6.23 -1.89
CA VAL A 99 10.87 -5.00 -1.20
C VAL A 99 9.72 -4.49 -0.34
N ASP A 100 8.49 -4.56 -0.84
CA ASP A 100 7.31 -4.12 -0.09
C ASP A 100 7.07 -5.00 1.14
N ILE A 101 7.19 -6.31 0.99
CA ILE A 101 7.01 -7.22 2.11
C ILE A 101 8.06 -6.96 3.19
N LEU A 102 9.32 -6.78 2.78
CA LEU A 102 10.39 -6.45 3.72
C LEU A 102 10.14 -5.11 4.41
N THR A 103 9.68 -4.12 3.66
CA THR A 103 9.38 -2.79 4.23
C THR A 103 8.32 -2.89 5.33
N GLY A 104 7.22 -3.59 5.06
CA GLY A 104 6.17 -3.78 6.03
C GLY A 104 6.68 -4.48 7.29
N HIS A 105 7.42 -5.57 7.12
CA HIS A 105 7.99 -6.33 8.25
C HIS A 105 9.01 -5.52 9.02
N ASN A 106 9.85 -4.75 8.34
CA ASN A 106 10.83 -3.89 9.00
C ASN A 106 10.15 -2.79 9.83
N ALA A 107 8.95 -2.40 9.42
CA ALA A 107 8.15 -1.42 10.17
C ALA A 107 7.31 -2.07 11.29
N GLY A 108 7.38 -3.38 11.43
CA GLY A 108 6.60 -4.11 12.45
C GLY A 108 5.14 -4.32 12.06
N LEU A 109 4.84 -4.30 10.76
CA LEU A 109 3.48 -4.44 10.24
C LEU A 109 3.28 -5.78 9.55
N PRO A 110 2.07 -6.32 9.56
CA PRO A 110 1.75 -7.40 8.63
C PRO A 110 1.82 -6.87 7.20
N ALA A 111 2.29 -7.70 6.29
CA ALA A 111 2.47 -7.33 4.89
C ALA A 111 1.74 -8.32 3.99
N LEU A 112 0.83 -7.80 3.17
CA LEU A 112 0.05 -8.58 2.23
C LEU A 112 0.58 -8.34 0.82
N GLY A 113 0.83 -9.42 0.09
CA GLY A 113 1.28 -9.34 -1.29
C GLY A 113 0.11 -9.44 -2.27
N VAL A 114 0.08 -8.57 -3.28
CA VAL A 114 -0.93 -8.63 -4.33
C VAL A 114 -0.36 -9.30 -5.57
N LEU A 115 -1.16 -10.16 -6.20
CA LEU A 115 -0.70 -11.00 -7.31
C LEU A 115 -0.92 -10.36 -8.68
N TRP A 116 -1.61 -9.23 -8.74
CA TRP A 116 -1.84 -8.53 -10.02
C TRP A 116 -0.74 -7.52 -10.38
N GLY A 117 0.33 -7.48 -9.59
CA GLY A 117 1.49 -6.63 -9.88
C GLY A 117 2.49 -7.31 -10.80
N PHE A 118 3.74 -6.82 -10.79
CA PHE A 118 4.78 -7.32 -11.68
C PHE A 118 5.48 -8.57 -11.14
N ARG A 119 5.33 -8.89 -9.86
CA ARG A 119 6.00 -10.00 -9.22
C ARG A 119 5.04 -11.15 -8.98
N GLY A 120 5.58 -12.35 -8.93
CA GLY A 120 4.77 -13.55 -8.78
C GLY A 120 4.62 -14.00 -7.33
N GLU A 121 3.74 -14.99 -7.15
CA GLU A 121 3.46 -15.59 -5.86
C GLU A 121 4.72 -16.13 -5.19
N ALA A 122 5.60 -16.78 -5.96
CA ALA A 122 6.83 -17.38 -5.41
C ALA A 122 7.73 -16.34 -4.76
N GLU A 123 7.92 -15.17 -5.38
CA GLU A 123 8.75 -14.13 -4.83
C GLU A 123 8.14 -13.54 -3.55
N LEU A 124 6.84 -13.29 -3.56
CA LEU A 124 6.14 -12.74 -2.40
C LEU A 124 6.14 -13.71 -1.23
N THR A 125 5.92 -14.99 -1.50
CA THR A 125 5.97 -16.03 -0.48
C THR A 125 7.37 -16.17 0.09
N ALA A 126 8.40 -16.16 -0.76
CA ALA A 126 9.79 -16.24 -0.32
C ALA A 126 10.18 -15.06 0.56
N ALA A 127 9.62 -13.88 0.31
CA ALA A 127 9.85 -12.69 1.13
C ALA A 127 9.10 -12.73 2.47
N GLY A 128 8.21 -13.69 2.65
CA GLY A 128 7.49 -13.89 3.91
C GLY A 128 6.16 -13.16 4.01
N ALA A 129 5.48 -12.92 2.88
CA ALA A 129 4.17 -12.28 2.90
C ALA A 129 3.23 -13.00 3.87
N ASP A 130 2.54 -12.24 4.70
CA ASP A 130 1.60 -12.79 5.68
C ASP A 130 0.34 -13.33 5.03
N ALA A 131 -0.03 -12.79 3.88
CA ALA A 131 -1.12 -13.27 3.06
C ALA A 131 -0.92 -12.81 1.62
N LEU A 132 -1.67 -13.42 0.71
CA LEU A 132 -1.65 -13.06 -0.71
C LEU A 132 -3.06 -12.72 -1.15
N ALA A 133 -3.18 -11.70 -2.00
CA ALA A 133 -4.46 -11.29 -2.60
C ALA A 133 -4.39 -11.52 -4.10
N ALA A 134 -5.25 -12.38 -4.63
CA ALA A 134 -5.35 -12.61 -6.07
C ALA A 134 -6.15 -11.50 -6.75
N LYS A 135 -7.06 -10.88 -6.01
CA LYS A 135 -7.92 -9.81 -6.50
C LYS A 135 -8.16 -8.80 -5.37
N PRO A 136 -8.56 -7.56 -5.71
CA PRO A 136 -8.70 -6.50 -4.71
C PRO A 136 -9.61 -6.84 -3.53
N GLU A 137 -10.71 -7.53 -3.76
CA GLU A 137 -11.64 -7.89 -2.68
C GLU A 137 -11.00 -8.79 -1.62
N ASP A 138 -9.92 -9.51 -1.96
CA ASP A 138 -9.21 -10.36 -1.01
C ASP A 138 -8.56 -9.53 0.09
N ILE A 139 -8.22 -8.29 -0.19
CA ILE A 139 -7.70 -7.37 0.82
C ILE A 139 -8.78 -7.11 1.87
N LEU A 140 -9.99 -6.83 1.43
CA LEU A 140 -11.11 -6.60 2.34
C LEU A 140 -11.41 -7.85 3.17
N THR A 141 -11.37 -9.02 2.54
CA THR A 141 -11.56 -10.29 3.23
C THR A 141 -10.52 -10.49 4.34
N TYR A 142 -9.25 -10.22 4.04
CA TYR A 142 -8.18 -10.30 5.03
C TYR A 142 -8.47 -9.38 6.22
N LEU A 143 -8.89 -8.14 5.94
CA LEU A 143 -9.18 -7.17 6.99
C LEU A 143 -10.34 -7.59 7.89
N HIS A 144 -11.34 -8.24 7.32
CA HIS A 144 -12.49 -8.72 8.10
C HIS A 144 -12.13 -9.90 8.98
N GLN A 145 -11.05 -10.62 8.68
CA GLN A 145 -10.60 -11.79 9.44
C GLN A 145 -9.55 -11.44 10.49
N HIS A 146 -8.99 -10.28 10.40
CA HIS A 146 -7.91 -9.83 11.28
C HIS A 146 -8.20 -8.41 11.78
#